data_0e2918d3b4ec63c34f12c1fa4903704b
#
_entry.id   0e2918d3b4ec63c34f12c1fa4903704b
#
_cell.length_a   1.000
_cell.length_b   1.000
_cell.length_c   1.000
_cell.angle_alpha   90.00
_cell.angle_beta   90.00
_cell.angle_gamma   90.00
#
_symmetry.space_group_name_H-M   'P 1'
#
loop_
_entity.id
_entity.type
_entity.pdbx_description
1 polymer ?
#
loop_
_entity_poly.entity_id
_entity_poly.type
_entity_poly.pdbx_seq_one_letter_code
_entity_poly.pdbx_strand_id
1 'polypeptide(L)'
;GYERNIIAVDITSNYPEETKEYPSIGYVRNLSAEGMLSLKPTLIIGEDDMGPPSVIEQIRRTGLKINIIEENHTSEGIVQKIKCIGKIINKENHTRLLIDELIDPSIKELKKISSNPILADIKVMFILNMDSGTPVVSGKETSANGFIEMIGATNAFDGFDGWKPVGTESIINASPDYILISNRGAHSYADLDKLFDHPAIKYTPAAKNKNIIALDGMEMLGFGPRTIFSALKLSNIFIGNHNEWKNYIGLKFKFSFK
;
A
#
# COMPACT_ATOMS: atom_id res chain seq x y z
N GLY A 1 12.88 -15.61 -8.22
CA GLY A 1 14.15 -16.31 -8.49
C GLY A 1 15.38 -15.54 -8.04
N TYR A 2 15.22 -14.55 -7.11
CA TYR A 2 16.35 -13.77 -6.55
C TYR A 2 16.35 -13.79 -5.02
N GLU A 3 15.42 -14.49 -4.42
CA GLU A 3 15.19 -14.58 -2.97
C GLU A 3 16.43 -15.04 -2.20
N ARG A 4 17.24 -15.93 -2.79
CA ARG A 4 18.50 -16.43 -2.17
C ARG A 4 19.58 -15.35 -2.00
N ASN A 5 19.40 -14.20 -2.65
CA ASN A 5 20.32 -13.06 -2.56
C ASN A 5 19.87 -12.04 -1.50
N ILE A 6 18.65 -12.19 -0.97
CA ILE A 6 18.14 -11.32 0.09
C ILE A 6 18.77 -11.76 1.41
N ILE A 7 19.43 -10.83 2.09
CA ILE A 7 20.09 -11.09 3.38
C ILE A 7 19.39 -10.41 4.55
N ALA A 8 18.57 -9.39 4.29
CA ALA A 8 17.75 -8.72 5.28
C ALA A 8 16.66 -7.89 4.61
N VAL A 9 15.62 -7.59 5.36
CA VAL A 9 14.49 -6.76 4.94
C VAL A 9 14.09 -5.78 6.05
N ASP A 10 13.41 -4.69 5.70
CA ASP A 10 12.77 -3.83 6.69
C ASP A 10 11.45 -4.47 7.20
N ILE A 11 10.92 -3.95 8.32
CA ILE A 11 9.71 -4.51 8.95
C ILE A 11 8.43 -4.32 8.12
N THR A 12 8.46 -3.48 7.08
CA THR A 12 7.32 -3.27 6.16
C THR A 12 7.33 -4.23 4.99
N SER A 13 8.47 -4.82 4.67
CA SER A 13 8.66 -5.87 3.65
C SER A 13 8.14 -7.22 4.15
N ASN A 14 6.82 -7.35 4.31
CA ASN A 14 6.15 -8.46 4.99
C ASN A 14 5.49 -9.48 4.04
N TYR A 15 5.75 -9.38 2.75
CA TYR A 15 5.19 -10.29 1.74
C TYR A 15 6.24 -10.63 0.67
N PRO A 16 6.28 -11.91 0.23
CA PRO A 16 5.51 -13.06 0.73
C PRO A 16 5.85 -13.42 2.19
N GLU A 17 5.13 -14.36 2.81
CA GLU A 17 5.26 -14.64 4.25
C GLU A 17 6.68 -15.08 4.65
N GLU A 18 7.40 -15.71 3.72
CA GLU A 18 8.79 -16.13 3.87
C GLU A 18 9.75 -14.96 4.14
N THR A 19 9.35 -13.73 3.83
CA THR A 19 10.16 -12.53 4.16
C THR A 19 10.38 -12.36 5.65
N LYS A 20 9.51 -12.91 6.50
CA LYS A 20 9.63 -12.89 7.96
C LYS A 20 10.81 -13.73 8.48
N GLU A 21 11.36 -14.61 7.65
CA GLU A 21 12.52 -15.44 8.00
C GLU A 21 13.84 -14.68 7.84
N TYR A 22 13.85 -13.55 7.12
CA TYR A 22 15.05 -12.75 6.96
C TYR A 22 15.32 -11.86 8.18
N PRO A 23 16.58 -11.60 8.50
CA PRO A 23 16.96 -10.59 9.49
C PRO A 23 16.28 -9.25 9.19
N SER A 24 15.76 -8.59 10.23
CA SER A 24 15.15 -7.28 10.07
C SER A 24 16.17 -6.17 10.29
N ILE A 25 16.17 -5.16 9.43
CA ILE A 25 16.92 -3.91 9.58
C ILE A 25 16.12 -2.80 10.26
N GLY A 26 14.94 -3.11 10.81
CA GLY A 26 14.07 -2.15 11.49
C GLY A 26 13.09 -1.43 10.54
N TYR A 27 12.61 -0.28 10.98
CA TYR A 27 11.63 0.50 10.21
C TYR A 27 12.32 1.35 9.14
N VAL A 28 11.81 1.32 7.92
CA VAL A 28 12.43 1.95 6.73
C VAL A 28 12.80 3.43 6.92
N ARG A 29 12.02 4.19 7.70
CA ARG A 29 12.27 5.62 7.97
C ARG A 29 13.17 5.86 9.20
N ASN A 30 13.57 4.81 9.91
CA ASN A 30 14.43 4.89 11.11
C ASN A 30 15.50 3.79 11.09
N LEU A 31 16.30 3.77 10.01
CA LEU A 31 17.36 2.79 9.79
C LEU A 31 18.62 3.13 10.60
N SER A 32 19.46 2.13 10.81
CA SER A 32 20.80 2.26 11.40
C SER A 32 21.87 1.90 10.38
N ALA A 33 22.81 2.82 10.12
CA ALA A 33 23.94 2.55 9.23
C ALA A 33 24.78 1.38 9.75
N GLU A 34 25.08 1.34 11.06
CA GLU A 34 25.83 0.25 11.68
C GLU A 34 25.10 -1.10 11.53
N GLY A 35 23.78 -1.11 11.82
CA GLY A 35 22.95 -2.31 11.67
C GLY A 35 22.97 -2.85 10.25
N MET A 36 22.80 -1.97 9.25
CA MET A 36 22.83 -2.37 7.83
C MET A 36 24.23 -2.84 7.40
N LEU A 37 25.28 -2.11 7.73
CA LEU A 37 26.66 -2.42 7.32
C LEU A 37 27.20 -3.69 7.99
N SER A 38 26.75 -4.02 9.21
CA SER A 38 27.14 -5.23 9.91
C SER A 38 26.75 -6.52 9.17
N LEU A 39 25.69 -6.46 8.36
CA LEU A 39 25.24 -7.56 7.52
C LEU A 39 26.06 -7.73 6.23
N LYS A 40 27.02 -6.83 5.98
CA LYS A 40 27.91 -6.84 4.79
C LYS A 40 27.15 -6.96 3.46
N PRO A 41 26.12 -6.14 3.22
CA PRO A 41 25.40 -6.18 1.95
C PRO A 41 26.33 -5.75 0.80
N THR A 42 26.09 -6.29 -0.38
CA THR A 42 26.74 -5.85 -1.62
C THR A 42 25.89 -4.84 -2.40
N LEU A 43 24.61 -4.77 -2.07
CA LEU A 43 23.61 -3.92 -2.70
C LEU A 43 22.49 -3.59 -1.70
N ILE A 44 22.05 -2.35 -1.70
CA ILE A 44 20.84 -1.92 -0.99
C ILE A 44 19.86 -1.38 -2.05
N ILE A 45 18.61 -1.79 -1.94
CA ILE A 45 17.49 -1.29 -2.74
C ILE A 45 16.45 -0.77 -1.75
N GLY A 46 15.98 0.45 -1.94
CA GLY A 46 14.93 1.06 -1.13
C GLY A 46 14.17 2.11 -1.92
N GLU A 47 13.15 2.67 -1.31
CA GLU A 47 12.35 3.76 -1.86
C GLU A 47 12.83 5.10 -1.29
N ASP A 48 12.32 6.20 -1.83
CA ASP A 48 12.78 7.56 -1.50
C ASP A 48 12.38 8.02 -0.09
N ASP A 49 11.46 7.30 0.58
CA ASP A 49 11.11 7.49 1.99
C ASP A 49 12.10 6.82 2.97
N MET A 50 13.09 6.10 2.44
CA MET A 50 14.13 5.42 3.20
C MET A 50 15.02 6.42 3.96
N GLY A 51 15.19 6.24 5.26
CA GLY A 51 15.92 7.23 6.05
C GLY A 51 16.32 6.78 7.45
N PRO A 52 16.85 7.70 8.25
CA PRO A 52 17.02 9.14 7.99
C PRO A 52 18.02 9.46 6.87
N PRO A 53 17.93 10.62 6.19
CA PRO A 53 18.86 10.99 5.11
C PRO A 53 20.34 10.95 5.52
N SER A 54 20.65 11.29 6.78
CA SER A 54 22.01 11.22 7.33
C SER A 54 22.57 9.80 7.36
N VAL A 55 21.73 8.80 7.61
CA VAL A 55 22.10 7.38 7.58
C VAL A 55 22.41 6.92 6.15
N ILE A 56 21.57 7.32 5.20
CA ILE A 56 21.78 7.00 3.79
C ILE A 56 23.10 7.60 3.27
N GLU A 57 23.36 8.86 3.64
CA GLU A 57 24.62 9.52 3.28
C GLU A 57 25.84 8.84 3.93
N GLN A 58 25.73 8.42 5.18
CA GLN A 58 26.78 7.66 5.87
C GLN A 58 27.10 6.35 5.15
N ILE A 59 26.08 5.61 4.70
CA ILE A 59 26.27 4.37 3.95
C ILE A 59 26.88 4.66 2.57
N ARG A 60 26.43 5.70 1.85
CA ARG A 60 27.02 6.09 0.56
C ARG A 60 28.53 6.36 0.65
N ARG A 61 29.00 6.98 1.73
CA ARG A 61 30.43 7.26 1.97
C ARG A 61 31.29 6.00 2.11
N THR A 62 30.71 4.85 2.41
CA THR A 62 31.45 3.58 2.43
C THR A 62 31.71 3.01 1.03
N GLY A 63 31.13 3.59 -0.02
CA GLY A 63 31.22 3.09 -1.39
C GLY A 63 30.20 1.96 -1.69
N LEU A 64 29.33 1.61 -0.74
CA LEU A 64 28.28 0.62 -0.94
C LEU A 64 27.24 1.13 -1.95
N LYS A 65 26.83 0.27 -2.87
CA LYS A 65 25.82 0.59 -3.87
C LYS A 65 24.43 0.66 -3.25
N ILE A 66 23.83 1.85 -3.28
CA ILE A 66 22.44 2.09 -2.88
C ILE A 66 21.66 2.50 -4.11
N ASN A 67 20.56 1.82 -4.41
CA ASN A 67 19.59 2.23 -5.41
C ASN A 67 18.32 2.68 -4.72
N ILE A 68 17.98 3.94 -4.88
CA ILE A 68 16.73 4.53 -4.39
C ILE A 68 15.79 4.61 -5.58
N ILE A 69 14.60 4.05 -5.42
CA ILE A 69 13.54 4.04 -6.40
C ILE A 69 12.54 5.10 -5.99
N GLU A 70 12.27 6.02 -6.88
CA GLU A 70 11.24 7.05 -6.67
C GLU A 70 9.87 6.40 -6.60
N GLU A 71 9.11 6.73 -5.57
CA GLU A 71 7.76 6.23 -5.39
C GLU A 71 6.76 7.11 -6.13
N ASN A 72 5.95 6.48 -6.97
CA ASN A 72 4.86 7.15 -7.67
C ASN A 72 3.58 6.36 -7.40
N HIS A 73 2.62 7.01 -6.75
CA HIS A 73 1.38 6.41 -6.26
C HIS A 73 0.34 6.20 -7.38
N THR A 74 0.77 5.60 -8.51
CA THR A 74 -0.07 5.30 -9.68
C THR A 74 0.19 3.87 -10.18
N SER A 75 -0.71 3.35 -11.02
CA SER A 75 -0.51 2.06 -11.69
C SER A 75 0.72 2.06 -12.61
N GLU A 76 1.02 3.19 -13.26
CA GLU A 76 2.20 3.38 -14.09
C GLU A 76 3.48 3.38 -13.23
N GLY A 77 3.43 3.99 -12.04
CA GLY A 77 4.51 3.96 -11.06
C GLY A 77 4.88 2.55 -10.65
N ILE A 78 3.89 1.68 -10.43
CA ILE A 78 4.12 0.25 -10.13
C ILE A 78 4.89 -0.42 -11.27
N VAL A 79 4.49 -0.19 -12.53
CA VAL A 79 5.21 -0.76 -13.70
C VAL A 79 6.65 -0.26 -13.76
N GLN A 80 6.87 1.04 -13.52
CA GLN A 80 8.21 1.62 -13.51
C GLN A 80 9.08 1.05 -12.38
N LYS A 81 8.53 0.89 -11.18
CA LYS A 81 9.18 0.25 -10.02
C LYS A 81 9.63 -1.18 -10.37
N ILE A 82 8.74 -1.99 -10.93
CA ILE A 82 9.06 -3.37 -11.38
C ILE A 82 10.20 -3.36 -12.40
N LYS A 83 10.15 -2.50 -13.42
CA LYS A 83 11.21 -2.37 -14.43
C LYS A 83 12.55 -1.95 -13.83
N CYS A 84 12.50 -0.97 -12.91
CA CYS A 84 13.70 -0.47 -12.23
C CYS A 84 14.36 -1.57 -11.41
N ILE A 85 13.60 -2.29 -10.58
CA ILE A 85 14.10 -3.42 -9.80
C ILE A 85 14.69 -4.48 -10.72
N GLY A 86 13.97 -4.87 -11.80
CA GLY A 86 14.46 -5.86 -12.75
C GLY A 86 15.81 -5.50 -13.37
N LYS A 87 16.00 -4.23 -13.72
CA LYS A 87 17.27 -3.71 -14.22
C LYS A 87 18.38 -3.76 -13.16
N ILE A 88 18.07 -3.38 -11.91
CA ILE A 88 19.05 -3.37 -10.81
C ILE A 88 19.59 -4.79 -10.54
N ILE A 89 18.72 -5.81 -10.63
CA ILE A 89 19.09 -7.20 -10.35
C ILE A 89 19.36 -8.05 -11.61
N ASN A 90 19.45 -7.43 -12.79
CA ASN A 90 19.67 -8.06 -14.11
C ASN A 90 18.62 -9.16 -14.42
N LYS A 91 17.35 -8.86 -14.22
CA LYS A 91 16.20 -9.75 -14.46
C LYS A 91 15.14 -9.11 -15.39
N GLU A 92 15.57 -8.30 -16.35
CA GLU A 92 14.68 -7.55 -17.24
C GLU A 92 13.72 -8.47 -18.02
N ASN A 93 14.18 -9.63 -18.44
CA ASN A 93 13.31 -10.59 -19.15
C ASN A 93 12.19 -11.13 -18.23
N HIS A 94 12.49 -11.41 -16.96
CA HIS A 94 11.47 -11.86 -16.00
C HIS A 94 10.47 -10.75 -15.69
N THR A 95 10.96 -9.53 -15.51
CA THR A 95 10.07 -8.39 -15.25
C THR A 95 9.19 -8.07 -16.44
N ARG A 96 9.71 -8.21 -17.68
CA ARG A 96 8.90 -8.04 -18.89
C ARG A 96 7.77 -9.07 -18.93
N LEU A 97 8.06 -10.34 -18.74
CA LEU A 97 7.03 -11.39 -18.70
C LEU A 97 5.98 -11.13 -17.60
N LEU A 98 6.43 -10.74 -16.39
CA LEU A 98 5.52 -10.38 -15.31
C LEU A 98 4.59 -9.23 -15.71
N ILE A 99 5.14 -8.20 -16.35
CA ILE A 99 4.37 -7.03 -16.79
C ILE A 99 3.38 -7.43 -17.89
N ASP A 100 3.86 -8.07 -18.95
CA ASP A 100 3.05 -8.39 -20.13
C ASP A 100 1.93 -9.40 -19.81
N GLU A 101 2.21 -10.41 -18.98
CA GLU A 101 1.26 -11.49 -18.71
C GLU A 101 0.32 -11.23 -17.53
N LEU A 102 0.72 -10.39 -16.57
CA LEU A 102 -0.05 -10.19 -15.34
C LEU A 102 -0.40 -8.74 -15.07
N ILE A 103 0.60 -7.84 -15.10
CA ILE A 103 0.41 -6.48 -14.60
C ILE A 103 -0.41 -5.63 -15.58
N ASP A 104 0.00 -5.57 -16.84
CA ASP A 104 -0.69 -4.77 -17.87
C ASP A 104 -2.13 -5.21 -18.11
N PRO A 105 -2.45 -6.53 -18.22
CA PRO A 105 -3.83 -6.97 -18.29
C PRO A 105 -4.66 -6.56 -17.07
N SER A 106 -4.06 -6.62 -15.87
CA SER A 106 -4.75 -6.24 -14.63
C SER A 106 -4.98 -4.73 -14.52
N ILE A 107 -4.01 -3.92 -14.94
CA ILE A 107 -4.17 -2.46 -15.03
C ILE A 107 -5.26 -2.09 -16.06
N LYS A 108 -5.29 -2.76 -17.21
CA LYS A 108 -6.32 -2.53 -18.24
C LYS A 108 -7.71 -2.80 -17.69
N GLU A 109 -7.90 -3.89 -16.96
CA GLU A 109 -9.18 -4.21 -16.33
C GLU A 109 -9.52 -3.21 -15.23
N LEU A 110 -8.54 -2.84 -14.40
CA LEU A 110 -8.72 -1.82 -13.36
C LEU A 110 -9.19 -0.50 -13.96
N LYS A 111 -8.53 0.00 -15.01
CA LYS A 111 -8.92 1.25 -15.70
C LYS A 111 -10.33 1.20 -16.26
N LYS A 112 -10.74 0.04 -16.79
CA LYS A 112 -12.09 -0.17 -17.29
C LYS A 112 -13.13 -0.05 -16.17
N ILE A 113 -12.87 -0.65 -15.01
CA ILE A 113 -13.78 -0.63 -13.86
C ILE A 113 -13.74 0.74 -13.17
N SER A 114 -12.56 1.28 -12.90
CA SER A 114 -12.38 2.56 -12.20
C SER A 114 -12.91 3.77 -12.97
N SER A 115 -13.14 3.64 -14.29
CA SER A 115 -13.81 4.65 -15.11
C SER A 115 -15.34 4.66 -14.95
N ASN A 116 -15.92 3.77 -14.14
CA ASN A 116 -17.36 3.79 -13.87
C ASN A 116 -17.73 5.06 -13.09
N PRO A 117 -18.65 5.92 -13.61
CA PRO A 117 -19.01 7.17 -12.96
C PRO A 117 -19.49 7.02 -11.52
N ILE A 118 -20.12 5.89 -11.19
CA ILE A 118 -20.60 5.60 -9.82
C ILE A 118 -19.44 5.66 -8.81
N LEU A 119 -18.24 5.25 -9.19
CA LEU A 119 -17.09 5.25 -8.28
C LEU A 119 -16.65 6.67 -7.91
N ALA A 120 -16.73 7.61 -8.83
CA ALA A 120 -16.34 9.00 -8.59
C ALA A 120 -17.20 9.69 -7.50
N ASP A 121 -18.44 9.25 -7.32
CA ASP A 121 -19.36 9.75 -6.31
C ASP A 121 -19.13 9.11 -4.93
N ILE A 122 -18.38 8.00 -4.87
CA ILE A 122 -18.10 7.26 -3.61
C ILE A 122 -16.98 7.95 -2.84
N LYS A 123 -17.28 8.41 -1.64
CA LYS A 123 -16.31 9.02 -0.72
C LYS A 123 -15.66 7.96 0.17
N VAL A 124 -14.35 7.87 0.09
CA VAL A 124 -13.54 6.93 0.87
C VAL A 124 -12.67 7.68 1.87
N MET A 125 -12.76 7.31 3.14
CA MET A 125 -11.84 7.74 4.18
C MET A 125 -10.83 6.64 4.45
N PHE A 126 -9.53 6.94 4.38
CA PHE A 126 -8.50 6.02 4.81
C PHE A 126 -7.98 6.40 6.20
N ILE A 127 -8.02 5.46 7.14
CA ILE A 127 -7.50 5.63 8.49
C ILE A 127 -6.14 4.93 8.59
N LEU A 128 -5.09 5.69 8.92
CA LEU A 128 -3.76 5.15 9.16
C LEU A 128 -3.67 4.47 10.53
N ASN A 129 -4.10 5.20 11.58
CA ASN A 129 -4.20 4.72 12.96
C ASN A 129 -5.21 5.56 13.77
N MET A 130 -5.51 5.08 14.98
CA MET A 130 -6.37 5.75 15.96
C MET A 130 -5.81 5.61 17.40
N ASP A 131 -4.49 5.54 17.57
CA ASP A 131 -3.84 5.19 18.84
C ASP A 131 -4.18 6.11 20.00
N SER A 132 -4.49 7.37 19.71
CA SER A 132 -4.95 8.39 20.68
C SER A 132 -6.48 8.54 20.77
N GLY A 133 -7.25 7.64 20.12
CA GLY A 133 -8.70 7.78 19.99
C GLY A 133 -9.14 8.80 18.94
N THR A 134 -8.21 9.54 18.32
CA THR A 134 -8.48 10.44 17.21
C THR A 134 -7.96 9.82 15.92
N PRO A 135 -8.82 9.61 14.90
CA PRO A 135 -8.37 9.05 13.64
C PRO A 135 -7.34 9.95 12.94
N VAL A 136 -6.22 9.37 12.54
CA VAL A 136 -5.27 9.97 11.59
C VAL A 136 -5.66 9.51 10.20
N VAL A 137 -6.07 10.43 9.35
CA VAL A 137 -6.59 10.12 8.01
C VAL A 137 -5.70 10.67 6.91
N SER A 138 -5.84 10.09 5.71
CA SER A 138 -5.13 10.55 4.52
C SER A 138 -5.78 11.78 3.91
N GLY A 139 -5.00 12.82 3.66
CA GLY A 139 -5.29 13.88 2.69
C GLY A 139 -4.64 13.57 1.33
N LYS A 140 -4.52 14.60 0.47
CA LYS A 140 -3.77 14.54 -0.78
C LYS A 140 -2.29 14.24 -0.53
N GLU A 141 -1.56 13.91 -1.59
CA GLU A 141 -0.11 13.64 -1.56
C GLU A 141 0.28 12.50 -0.60
N THR A 142 -0.62 11.53 -0.42
CA THR A 142 -0.34 10.30 0.33
C THR A 142 -0.50 9.08 -0.57
N SER A 143 0.18 8.00 -0.23
CA SER A 143 -0.03 6.70 -0.89
C SER A 143 -1.50 6.23 -0.79
N ALA A 144 -2.18 6.52 0.32
CA ALA A 144 -3.60 6.19 0.47
C ALA A 144 -4.49 6.99 -0.49
N ASN A 145 -4.17 8.26 -0.75
CA ASN A 145 -4.89 9.06 -1.75
C ASN A 145 -4.71 8.46 -3.15
N GLY A 146 -3.46 8.16 -3.54
CA GLY A 146 -3.19 7.51 -4.83
C GLY A 146 -3.90 6.15 -4.97
N PHE A 147 -4.02 5.39 -3.88
CA PHE A 147 -4.78 4.14 -3.87
C PHE A 147 -6.28 4.36 -4.05
N ILE A 148 -6.87 5.37 -3.39
CA ILE A 148 -8.29 5.74 -3.55
C ILE A 148 -8.57 6.20 -4.99
N GLU A 149 -7.70 7.03 -5.56
CA GLU A 149 -7.80 7.45 -6.97
C GLU A 149 -7.66 6.26 -7.94
N MET A 150 -6.77 5.31 -7.65
CA MET A 150 -6.61 4.10 -8.46
C MET A 150 -7.88 3.23 -8.48
N ILE A 151 -8.63 3.19 -7.38
CA ILE A 151 -9.95 2.55 -7.29
C ILE A 151 -10.98 3.26 -8.18
N GLY A 152 -10.80 4.54 -8.46
CA GLY A 152 -11.76 5.43 -9.13
C GLY A 152 -12.67 6.19 -8.18
N ALA A 153 -12.41 6.10 -6.86
CA ALA A 153 -13.20 6.76 -5.82
C ALA A 153 -12.62 8.14 -5.44
N THR A 154 -13.36 8.89 -4.66
CA THR A 154 -12.98 10.21 -4.16
C THR A 154 -12.49 10.12 -2.72
N ASN A 155 -11.36 10.76 -2.39
CA ASN A 155 -10.90 10.87 -1.01
C ASN A 155 -11.83 11.82 -0.23
N ALA A 156 -12.39 11.34 0.87
CA ALA A 156 -13.28 12.14 1.72
C ALA A 156 -12.57 13.34 2.37
N PHE A 157 -11.23 13.35 2.37
CA PHE A 157 -10.38 14.39 2.94
C PHE A 157 -9.41 14.97 1.91
N ASP A 158 -9.91 15.49 0.81
CA ASP A 158 -9.12 16.13 -0.25
C ASP A 158 -8.78 17.62 0.01
N GLY A 159 -9.19 18.17 1.14
CA GLY A 159 -8.98 19.56 1.51
C GLY A 159 -7.60 19.88 2.13
N PHE A 160 -6.72 18.89 2.31
CA PHE A 160 -5.38 19.06 2.85
C PHE A 160 -4.40 18.01 2.32
N ASP A 161 -3.10 18.28 2.50
CA ASP A 161 -2.02 17.37 2.09
C ASP A 161 -1.49 16.58 3.29
N GLY A 162 -1.03 15.35 3.01
CA GLY A 162 -0.41 14.48 4.01
C GLY A 162 -1.41 13.82 4.97
N TRP A 163 -0.87 13.32 6.07
CA TRP A 163 -1.62 12.62 7.11
C TRP A 163 -1.94 13.55 8.26
N LYS A 164 -3.24 13.66 8.66
CA LYS A 164 -3.64 14.55 9.76
C LYS A 164 -4.65 13.87 10.69
N PRO A 165 -4.55 14.15 12.01
CA PRO A 165 -5.63 13.82 12.94
C PRO A 165 -6.86 14.68 12.64
N VAL A 166 -8.04 14.05 12.63
CA VAL A 166 -9.31 14.74 12.37
C VAL A 166 -10.34 14.47 13.45
N GLY A 167 -11.05 15.52 13.84
CA GLY A 167 -12.09 15.43 14.86
C GLY A 167 -13.39 14.83 14.33
N THR A 168 -14.26 14.43 15.26
CA THR A 168 -15.57 13.80 15.00
C THR A 168 -16.43 14.62 14.05
N GLU A 169 -16.51 15.94 14.24
CA GLU A 169 -17.32 16.82 13.40
C GLU A 169 -16.84 16.82 11.94
N SER A 170 -15.53 16.88 11.73
CA SER A 170 -14.94 16.83 10.38
C SER A 170 -15.25 15.51 9.66
N ILE A 171 -15.23 14.39 10.39
CA ILE A 171 -15.55 13.06 9.83
C ILE A 171 -17.02 12.98 9.45
N ILE A 172 -17.92 13.47 10.32
CA ILE A 172 -19.36 13.50 10.03
C ILE A 172 -19.66 14.37 8.81
N ASN A 173 -19.04 15.53 8.72
CA ASN A 173 -19.21 16.45 7.59
C ASN A 173 -18.62 15.89 6.27
N ALA A 174 -17.48 15.20 6.33
CA ALA A 174 -16.90 14.51 5.17
C ALA A 174 -17.82 13.40 4.66
N SER A 175 -18.61 12.80 5.57
CA SER A 175 -19.66 11.81 5.24
C SER A 175 -19.13 10.66 4.37
N PRO A 176 -18.08 9.90 4.78
CA PRO A 176 -17.53 8.82 3.97
C PRO A 176 -18.52 7.68 3.79
N ASP A 177 -18.60 7.14 2.55
CA ASP A 177 -19.40 5.96 2.20
C ASP A 177 -18.67 4.67 2.56
N TYR A 178 -17.35 4.69 2.48
CA TYR A 178 -16.47 3.61 2.88
C TYR A 178 -15.34 4.11 3.77
N ILE A 179 -14.92 3.24 4.69
CA ILE A 179 -13.71 3.46 5.49
C ILE A 179 -12.76 2.30 5.22
N LEU A 180 -11.53 2.64 4.81
CA LEU A 180 -10.43 1.70 4.69
C LEU A 180 -9.52 1.88 5.90
N ILE A 181 -9.06 0.77 6.46
CA ILE A 181 -8.11 0.77 7.58
C ILE A 181 -7.05 -0.30 7.37
N SER A 182 -5.80 0.01 7.71
CA SER A 182 -4.75 -0.99 7.75
C SER A 182 -4.98 -2.00 8.88
N ASN A 183 -4.75 -3.30 8.62
CA ASN A 183 -4.78 -4.33 9.65
C ASN A 183 -3.84 -4.03 10.82
N ARG A 184 -2.73 -3.30 10.59
CA ARG A 184 -1.85 -2.81 11.66
C ARG A 184 -2.53 -1.77 12.53
N GLY A 185 -3.28 -0.84 11.93
CA GLY A 185 -4.13 0.11 12.65
C GLY A 185 -5.32 -0.57 13.34
N ALA A 186 -5.82 -1.67 12.77
CA ALA A 186 -6.89 -2.46 13.35
C ALA A 186 -6.43 -3.32 14.57
N HIS A 187 -5.13 -3.59 14.74
CA HIS A 187 -4.64 -4.26 15.95
C HIS A 187 -4.81 -3.39 17.21
N SER A 188 -4.83 -2.06 17.06
CA SER A 188 -5.26 -1.15 18.15
C SER A 188 -6.76 -1.26 18.44
N TYR A 189 -7.52 -1.81 17.50
CA TYR A 189 -8.94 -2.14 17.58
C TYR A 189 -9.08 -3.63 17.27
N ALA A 190 -8.81 -4.49 18.25
CA ALA A 190 -8.88 -5.94 18.15
C ALA A 190 -10.26 -6.49 17.73
N ASP A 191 -11.21 -5.58 17.48
CA ASP A 191 -12.58 -5.88 17.12
C ASP A 191 -13.09 -4.76 16.17
N LEU A 192 -13.20 -5.07 14.89
CA LEU A 192 -13.77 -4.15 13.90
C LEU A 192 -15.19 -3.70 14.30
N ASP A 193 -15.92 -4.52 15.05
CA ASP A 193 -17.27 -4.16 15.53
C ASP A 193 -17.22 -2.93 16.46
N LYS A 194 -16.15 -2.72 17.21
CA LYS A 194 -15.98 -1.53 18.04
C LYS A 194 -15.77 -0.25 17.23
N LEU A 195 -15.26 -0.36 15.99
CA LEU A 195 -15.14 0.81 15.10
C LEU A 195 -16.50 1.35 14.69
N PHE A 196 -17.49 0.49 14.49
CA PHE A 196 -18.84 0.93 14.13
C PHE A 196 -19.48 1.78 15.22
N ASP A 197 -19.15 1.54 16.50
CA ASP A 197 -19.65 2.27 17.66
C ASP A 197 -18.77 3.45 18.08
N HIS A 198 -17.60 3.62 17.41
CA HIS A 198 -16.67 4.69 17.76
C HIS A 198 -17.31 6.08 17.57
N PRO A 199 -17.23 7.01 18.57
CA PRO A 199 -17.93 8.29 18.52
C PRO A 199 -17.68 9.12 17.24
N ALA A 200 -16.47 9.05 16.69
CA ALA A 200 -16.11 9.74 15.45
C ALA A 200 -16.67 9.07 14.19
N ILE A 201 -17.05 7.78 14.23
CA ILE A 201 -17.34 6.98 13.05
C ILE A 201 -18.82 6.59 12.96
N LYS A 202 -19.45 6.27 14.08
CA LYS A 202 -20.80 5.69 14.17
C LYS A 202 -21.92 6.43 13.43
N TYR A 203 -21.73 7.73 13.19
CA TYR A 203 -22.74 8.57 12.49
C TYR A 203 -22.49 8.66 10.98
N THR A 204 -21.38 8.13 10.47
CA THR A 204 -21.06 8.14 9.03
C THR A 204 -21.94 7.15 8.26
N PRO A 205 -22.14 7.36 6.93
CA PRO A 205 -22.75 6.38 6.06
C PRO A 205 -21.98 5.04 6.09
N ALA A 206 -20.66 5.10 6.13
CA ALA A 206 -19.82 3.90 6.20
C ALA A 206 -20.14 3.00 7.40
N ALA A 207 -20.31 3.57 8.60
CA ALA A 207 -20.67 2.78 9.78
C ALA A 207 -22.10 2.23 9.70
N LYS A 208 -23.05 3.06 9.28
CA LYS A 208 -24.48 2.67 9.15
C LYS A 208 -24.67 1.52 8.16
N ASN A 209 -23.89 1.49 7.07
CA ASN A 209 -23.94 0.50 6.01
C ASN A 209 -22.96 -0.66 6.20
N LYS A 210 -22.20 -0.68 7.30
CA LYS A 210 -21.14 -1.67 7.59
C LYS A 210 -20.03 -1.71 6.52
N ASN A 211 -19.72 -0.57 5.95
CA ASN A 211 -18.72 -0.40 4.91
C ASN A 211 -17.33 0.00 5.48
N ILE A 212 -16.87 -0.72 6.52
CA ILE A 212 -15.51 -0.59 7.05
C ILE A 212 -14.73 -1.82 6.63
N ILE A 213 -13.64 -1.60 5.88
CA ILE A 213 -12.84 -2.68 5.28
C ILE A 213 -11.42 -2.59 5.82
N ALA A 214 -10.95 -3.66 6.46
CA ALA A 214 -9.56 -3.81 6.89
C ALA A 214 -8.79 -4.67 5.89
N LEU A 215 -7.63 -4.18 5.44
CA LEU A 215 -6.71 -4.88 4.54
C LEU A 215 -5.27 -4.76 5.04
N ASP A 216 -4.38 -5.56 4.47
CA ASP A 216 -2.93 -5.39 4.70
C ASP A 216 -2.50 -3.99 4.25
N GLY A 217 -1.86 -3.24 5.16
CA GLY A 217 -1.43 -1.87 4.87
C GLY A 217 -0.46 -1.81 3.69
N MET A 218 0.48 -2.76 3.56
CA MET A 218 1.43 -2.79 2.45
C MET A 218 0.81 -3.26 1.14
N GLU A 219 -0.31 -3.99 1.19
CA GLU A 219 -1.08 -4.33 0.00
C GLU A 219 -1.74 -3.09 -0.62
N MET A 220 -2.17 -2.13 0.20
CA MET A 220 -2.77 -0.88 -0.25
C MET A 220 -1.72 0.22 -0.53
N LEU A 221 -0.76 0.38 0.37
CA LEU A 221 0.11 1.56 0.42
C LEU A 221 1.51 1.34 -0.16
N GLY A 222 1.92 0.09 -0.36
CA GLY A 222 3.28 -0.23 -0.82
C GLY A 222 3.49 -0.12 -2.33
N PHE A 223 2.47 0.20 -3.09
CA PHE A 223 2.51 0.38 -4.56
C PHE A 223 3.37 -0.67 -5.28
N GLY A 224 3.15 -1.92 -4.90
CA GLY A 224 3.67 -3.09 -5.59
C GLY A 224 2.57 -3.79 -6.42
N PRO A 225 2.88 -4.96 -7.01
CA PRO A 225 1.91 -5.72 -7.81
C PRO A 225 0.57 -5.99 -7.10
N ARG A 226 0.60 -6.24 -5.77
CA ARG A 226 -0.61 -6.52 -4.98
C ARG A 226 -1.57 -5.33 -4.92
N THR A 227 -1.06 -4.11 -4.96
CA THR A 227 -1.87 -2.88 -4.91
C THR A 227 -2.88 -2.83 -6.05
N ILE A 228 -2.48 -3.26 -7.27
CA ILE A 228 -3.38 -3.32 -8.44
C ILE A 228 -4.55 -4.29 -8.17
N PHE A 229 -4.26 -5.46 -7.58
CA PHE A 229 -5.29 -6.46 -7.31
C PHE A 229 -6.23 -6.02 -6.20
N SER A 230 -5.72 -5.34 -5.18
CA SER A 230 -6.54 -4.78 -4.10
C SER A 230 -7.42 -3.64 -4.61
N ALA A 231 -6.90 -2.78 -5.49
CA ALA A 231 -7.70 -1.76 -6.15
C ALA A 231 -8.81 -2.39 -7.01
N LEU A 232 -8.50 -3.41 -7.83
CA LEU A 232 -9.49 -4.17 -8.61
C LEU A 232 -10.60 -4.76 -7.72
N LYS A 233 -10.21 -5.37 -6.61
CA LYS A 233 -11.14 -5.94 -5.64
C LYS A 233 -12.09 -4.88 -5.09
N LEU A 234 -11.55 -3.76 -4.62
CA LEU A 234 -12.35 -2.70 -4.01
C LEU A 234 -13.23 -1.98 -5.02
N SER A 235 -12.72 -1.70 -6.24
CA SER A 235 -13.54 -1.12 -7.31
C SER A 235 -14.78 -1.99 -7.61
N ASN A 236 -14.60 -3.32 -7.69
CA ASN A 236 -15.72 -4.25 -7.88
C ASN A 236 -16.70 -4.29 -6.70
N ILE A 237 -16.19 -4.29 -5.46
CA ILE A 237 -17.03 -4.24 -4.26
C ILE A 237 -17.88 -2.97 -4.26
N PHE A 238 -17.27 -1.82 -4.59
CA PHE A 238 -17.94 -0.53 -4.54
C PHE A 238 -19.06 -0.37 -5.58
N ILE A 239 -18.95 -1.03 -6.74
CA ILE A 239 -20.03 -1.07 -7.74
C ILE A 239 -21.01 -2.24 -7.56
N GLY A 240 -20.92 -2.98 -6.45
CA GLY A 240 -21.83 -4.09 -6.13
C GLY A 240 -21.51 -5.43 -6.79
N ASN A 241 -20.38 -5.57 -7.46
CA ASN A 241 -19.94 -6.79 -8.14
C ASN A 241 -19.21 -7.75 -7.17
N HIS A 242 -19.89 -8.22 -6.13
CA HIS A 242 -19.28 -9.03 -5.07
C HIS A 242 -18.75 -10.42 -5.49
N ASN A 243 -19.09 -10.92 -6.68
CA ASN A 243 -18.73 -12.29 -7.10
C ASN A 243 -17.61 -12.37 -8.17
N GLU A 244 -17.40 -11.35 -8.98
CA GLU A 244 -16.45 -11.44 -10.10
C GLU A 244 -14.98 -11.45 -9.68
N TRP A 245 -14.63 -10.79 -8.57
CA TRP A 245 -13.26 -10.73 -8.10
C TRP A 245 -12.70 -12.08 -7.58
N LYS A 246 -13.56 -13.00 -7.10
CA LYS A 246 -13.13 -14.33 -6.63
C LYS A 246 -12.50 -15.15 -7.74
N ASN A 247 -12.95 -14.99 -8.97
CA ASN A 247 -12.40 -15.67 -10.14
C ASN A 247 -11.02 -15.10 -10.56
N TYR A 248 -10.76 -13.83 -10.27
CA TYR A 248 -9.51 -13.15 -10.65
C TYR A 248 -8.32 -13.52 -9.76
N ILE A 249 -8.55 -13.65 -8.46
CA ILE A 249 -7.49 -13.99 -7.48
C ILE A 249 -7.15 -15.47 -7.50
N GLY A 250 -8.13 -16.35 -7.67
CA GLY A 250 -7.92 -17.81 -7.67
C GLY A 250 -7.13 -18.35 -8.85
N LEU A 251 -7.13 -17.65 -10.00
CA LEU A 251 -6.51 -18.12 -11.23
C LEU A 251 -5.05 -17.65 -11.44
N LYS A 252 -4.61 -16.59 -10.78
CA LYS A 252 -3.32 -15.95 -11.08
C LYS A 252 -2.27 -15.99 -9.97
N PHE A 253 -2.63 -16.29 -8.73
CA PHE A 253 -1.66 -16.44 -7.61
C PHE A 253 -1.03 -17.85 -7.49
N LYS A 254 -1.17 -18.69 -8.51
CA LYS A 254 -0.36 -19.92 -8.64
C LYS A 254 0.97 -19.64 -9.34
N PHE A 255 1.62 -18.53 -9.07
CA PHE A 255 3.06 -18.46 -9.25
C PHE A 255 3.70 -19.17 -8.07
N SER A 256 3.77 -20.49 -8.20
CA SER A 256 4.69 -21.32 -7.43
C SER A 256 6.10 -20.78 -7.67
N PHE A 257 6.69 -20.17 -6.67
CA PHE A 257 8.14 -20.03 -6.60
C PHE A 257 8.73 -21.45 -6.62
N LYS A 258 9.12 -21.93 -7.79
CA LYS A 258 9.97 -23.10 -7.97
C LYS A 258 11.35 -22.63 -8.37
#